data_64aeacd7f8c86a59f9e2a31ee4d42792
#
_entry.id   64aeacd7f8c86a59f9e2a31ee4d42792
#
_cell.length_a   1.000
_cell.length_b   1.000
_cell.length_c   1.000
_cell.angle_alpha   90.00
_cell.angle_beta   90.00
_cell.angle_gamma   90.00
#
_symmetry.space_group_name_H-M   'P 1'
#
loop_
_entity.id
_entity.type
_entity.pdbx_description
1 polymer ?
#
loop_
_entity_poly.entity_id
_entity_poly.type
_entity_poly.pdbx_seq_one_letter_code
_entity_poly.pdbx_strand_id
1 'polypeptide(L)' 'MYIIPAIDILNGKVVRLREGDYEQATFYDVTLEEMIEKYKSNGTEFIHIIDLNGAKGDFSNQKYLFDIIQ' A
#
# COMPACT_ATOMS: atom_id res chain seq x y z
N MET A 1 -12.27 19.24 -4.55
CA MET A 1 -12.38 17.97 -3.80
C MET A 1 -10.99 17.36 -3.62
N TYR A 2 -10.66 16.99 -2.42
CA TYR A 2 -9.36 16.37 -2.12
C TYR A 2 -9.50 14.86 -2.25
N ILE A 3 -8.71 14.26 -3.12
CA ILE A 3 -8.65 12.80 -3.24
C ILE A 3 -7.26 12.36 -2.79
N ILE A 4 -7.21 11.56 -1.73
CA ILE A 4 -5.96 10.99 -1.23
C ILE A 4 -5.92 9.53 -1.69
N PRO A 5 -4.97 9.16 -2.57
CA PRO A 5 -4.86 7.75 -2.98
C PRO A 5 -4.55 6.86 -1.79
N ALA A 6 -5.15 5.68 -1.76
CA ALA A 6 -4.89 4.67 -0.75
C ALA A 6 -4.27 3.44 -1.41
N ILE A 7 -3.21 2.92 -0.81
CA ILE A 7 -2.50 1.74 -1.30
C ILE A 7 -2.53 0.68 -0.22
N ASP A 8 -3.12 -0.47 -0.51
CA ASP A 8 -3.16 -1.61 0.41
C ASP A 8 -1.92 -2.48 0.21
N ILE A 9 -1.26 -2.85 1.31
CA ILE A 9 -0.07 -3.70 1.30
C ILE A 9 -0.36 -4.98 2.07
N LEU A 10 -0.10 -6.12 1.43
CA LEU A 10 -0.22 -7.43 2.05
C LEU A 10 1.00 -8.26 1.69
N ASN A 11 1.71 -8.77 2.70
CA ASN A 11 2.93 -9.57 2.53
C ASN A 11 3.99 -8.84 1.68
N GLY A 12 4.12 -7.53 1.88
CA GLY A 12 5.08 -6.70 1.17
C GLY A 12 4.70 -6.36 -0.27
N LYS A 13 3.48 -6.69 -0.69
CA LYS A 13 3.03 -6.48 -2.07
C LYS A 13 1.81 -5.57 -2.12
N VAL A 14 1.68 -4.83 -3.22
CA VAL A 14 0.50 -4.01 -3.48
C VAL A 14 -0.66 -4.91 -3.85
N VAL A 15 -1.79 -4.77 -3.15
CA VAL A 15 -2.95 -5.62 -3.36
C VAL A 15 -4.25 -4.82 -3.38
N ARG A 16 -5.31 -5.47 -3.82
CA ARG A 16 -6.67 -5.00 -3.66
C ARG A 16 -7.50 -6.15 -3.08
N LEU A 17 -8.20 -5.90 -1.99
CA LEU A 17 -9.12 -6.87 -1.41
C LEU A 17 -10.51 -6.68 -1.99
N ARG A 18 -11.19 -7.79 -2.28
CA ARG A 18 -12.59 -7.75 -2.66
C ARG A 18 -13.42 -7.75 -1.40
N GLU A 19 -14.17 -6.67 -1.17
CA GLU A 19 -15.04 -6.50 0.00
C GLU A 19 -14.32 -6.73 1.34
N GLY A 20 -13.02 -6.38 1.39
CA GLY A 20 -12.22 -6.55 2.59
C GLY A 20 -11.79 -7.98 2.88
N ASP A 21 -12.04 -8.92 1.97
CA ASP A 21 -11.73 -10.33 2.16
C ASP A 21 -10.29 -10.64 1.73
N TYR A 22 -9.44 -11.03 2.68
CA TYR A 22 -8.03 -11.35 2.42
C TYR A 22 -7.85 -12.56 1.50
N GLU A 23 -8.83 -13.47 1.48
CA GLU A 23 -8.76 -14.64 0.60
C GLU A 23 -9.07 -14.30 -0.85
N GLN A 24 -9.65 -13.13 -1.09
CA GLN A 24 -9.96 -12.63 -2.43
C GLN A 24 -9.06 -11.46 -2.80
N ALA A 25 -7.80 -11.49 -2.37
CA ALA A 25 -6.84 -10.45 -2.69
C ALA A 25 -6.37 -10.57 -4.14
N THR A 26 -6.31 -9.44 -4.84
CA THR A 26 -5.67 -9.34 -6.15
C THR A 26 -4.31 -8.67 -5.95
N PHE A 27 -3.24 -9.35 -6.35
CA PHE A 27 -1.89 -8.82 -6.26
C PHE A 27 -1.54 -8.11 -7.56
N TYR A 28 -1.08 -6.86 -7.44
CA TYR A 28 -0.67 -6.09 -8.60
C TYR A 28 0.80 -6.33 -8.90
N ASP A 29 1.16 -6.34 -10.18
CA ASP A 29 2.53 -6.55 -10.64
C ASP A 29 3.31 -5.24 -10.65
N VAL A 30 3.20 -4.48 -9.55
CA VAL A 30 3.93 -3.24 -9.34
C VAL A 30 4.41 -3.21 -7.89
N THR A 31 5.54 -2.54 -7.65
CA THR A 31 6.03 -2.37 -6.29
C THR A 31 5.40 -1.14 -5.65
N LEU A 32 5.47 -1.05 -4.32
CA LEU A 32 5.01 0.12 -3.60
C LEU A 32 5.82 1.36 -4.03
N GLU A 33 7.13 1.21 -4.23
CA GLU A 33 7.98 2.29 -4.69
C GLU A 33 7.54 2.82 -6.04
N GLU A 34 7.20 1.94 -6.97
CA GLU A 34 6.70 2.33 -8.29
C GLU A 34 5.37 3.09 -8.20
N MET A 35 4.47 2.65 -7.33
CA MET A 35 3.19 3.32 -7.12
C MET A 35 3.38 4.70 -6.53
N ILE A 36 4.25 4.84 -5.53
CA ILE A 36 4.54 6.12 -4.90
C ILE A 36 5.13 7.09 -5.92
N GLU A 37 6.08 6.63 -6.73
CA GLU A 37 6.71 7.45 -7.75
C GLU A 37 5.70 7.95 -8.79
N LYS A 38 4.79 7.08 -9.19
CA LYS A 38 3.72 7.43 -10.12
C LYS A 38 2.83 8.55 -9.56
N TYR A 39 2.42 8.44 -8.30
CA TYR A 39 1.58 9.46 -7.68
C TYR A 39 2.33 10.78 -7.50
N LYS A 40 3.60 10.73 -7.12
CA LYS A 40 4.44 11.93 -7.01
C LYS A 40 4.57 12.64 -8.35
N SER A 41 4.78 11.89 -9.43
CA SER A 41 4.88 12.45 -10.78
C SER A 41 3.61 13.18 -11.21
N ASN A 42 2.48 12.78 -10.68
CA ASN A 42 1.18 13.39 -10.95
C ASN A 42 0.84 14.55 -9.99
N GLY A 43 1.79 14.96 -9.15
CA GLY A 43 1.60 16.08 -8.22
C GLY A 43 0.86 15.73 -6.93
N THR A 44 0.74 14.43 -6.63
CA THR A 44 0.10 13.99 -5.39
C THR A 44 0.99 14.31 -4.20
N GLU A 45 0.46 15.02 -3.20
CA GLU A 45 1.21 15.42 -2.01
C GLU A 45 1.10 14.41 -0.87
N PHE A 46 -0.02 13.69 -0.78
CA PHE A 46 -0.29 12.76 0.30
C PHE A 46 -0.72 11.41 -0.26
N ILE A 47 -0.21 10.32 0.33
CA ILE A 47 -0.58 8.96 -0.03
C ILE A 47 -0.88 8.22 1.27
N HIS A 48 -2.03 7.56 1.33
CA HIS A 48 -2.41 6.73 2.47
C HIS A 48 -1.97 5.29 2.20
N ILE A 49 -1.12 4.74 3.07
CA ILE A 49 -0.65 3.36 2.95
C ILE A 49 -1.29 2.53 4.05
N ILE A 50 -1.97 1.47 3.67
CA ILE A 50 -2.67 0.58 4.60
C ILE A 50 -1.89 -0.73 4.69
N ASP A 51 -1.32 -1.00 5.88
CA ASP A 51 -0.61 -2.25 6.16
C ASP A 51 -1.61 -3.30 6.64
N LEU A 52 -2.06 -4.15 5.72
CA LEU A 52 -3.05 -5.17 6.01
C LEU A 52 -2.51 -6.24 6.96
N ASN A 53 -1.21 -6.53 6.91
CA ASN A 53 -0.60 -7.44 7.88
C ASN A 53 -0.63 -6.83 9.28
N GLY A 54 -0.25 -5.56 9.40
CA GLY A 54 -0.28 -4.85 10.66
C GLY A 54 -1.66 -4.79 11.29
N ALA A 55 -2.69 -4.62 10.47
CA ALA A 55 -4.09 -4.61 10.92
C ALA A 55 -4.50 -5.94 11.53
N LYS A 56 -3.84 -7.05 11.17
CA LYS A 56 -4.07 -8.38 11.73
C LYS A 56 -3.08 -8.72 12.86
N GLY A 57 -2.23 -7.79 13.26
CA GLY A 57 -1.22 -8.03 14.28
C GLY A 57 0.10 -8.59 13.78
N ASP A 58 0.27 -8.70 12.45
CA ASP A 58 1.51 -9.14 11.83
C ASP A 58 2.31 -7.91 11.38
N PHE A 59 3.43 -7.66 12.03
CA PHE A 59 4.24 -6.46 11.79
C PHE A 59 5.44 -6.71 10.86
N SER A 60 5.36 -7.75 10.04
CA SER A 60 6.45 -8.12 9.12
C SER A 60 6.78 -7.05 8.07
N ASN A 61 5.83 -6.17 7.72
CA ASN A 61 6.04 -5.09 6.76
C ASN A 61 6.65 -3.83 7.36
N GLN A 62 6.79 -3.73 8.68
CA GLN A 62 7.18 -2.48 9.33
C GLN A 62 8.51 -1.93 8.84
N LYS A 63 9.52 -2.78 8.78
CA LYS A 63 10.85 -2.34 8.34
C LYS A 63 10.82 -1.86 6.90
N TYR A 64 10.14 -2.59 6.04
CA TYR A 64 9.99 -2.26 4.63
C TYR A 64 9.32 -0.89 4.45
N LEU A 65 8.21 -0.67 5.16
CA LEU A 65 7.48 0.60 5.09
C LEU A 65 8.31 1.75 5.67
N PHE A 66 9.05 1.49 6.73
CA PHE A 66 9.93 2.48 7.34
C PHE A 66 11.00 2.94 6.36
N ASP A 67 11.62 2.00 5.64
CA ASP A 67 12.67 2.31 4.68
C ASP A 67 12.14 3.15 3.50
N ILE A 68 10.89 2.94 3.11
CA ILE A 68 10.28 3.67 2.00
C ILE A 68 9.89 5.10 2.40
N ILE A 69 9.41 5.30 3.62
CA ILE A 69 8.89 6.59 4.08
C ILE A 69 10.00 7.61 4.31
N GLN A 70 11.20 7.18 4.53
CA GLN A 70 12.32 8.10 4.80
C GLN A 70 12.88 8.81 3.55
#